data_bfacd4f6d229bcef0fb56ea0cfca8576
#
_entry.id   bfacd4f6d229bcef0fb56ea0cfca8576
#
_cell.length_a   1.000
_cell.length_b   1.000
_cell.length_c   1.000
_cell.angle_alpha   90.00
_cell.angle_beta   90.00
_cell.angle_gamma   90.00
#
_symmetry.space_group_name_H-M   'P 1'
#
loop_
_entity.id
_entity.type
_entity.pdbx_description
1 polymer ?
#
loop_
_entity_poly.entity_id
_entity_poly.type
_entity_poly.pdbx_seq_one_letter_code
_entity_poly.pdbx_strand_id
1 'polypeptide(L)'
;MAIPSEEARAQSIRTALAAAEKRSDVERVRIAWKDTDLMATVVEIPLSSVVLNHRSHRIRAQLESSPRAEFVRRDPFSNEAQDVISELLRDTGRFDELRDNLKDRGQLDPGVVTHTGLLVNANTRCVALRELRKRHIRVAVLPEDATEEEIDRLELRLQMKRDFRRDYTFTNELLHCCPVN
;
A
#
# COMPACT_ATOMS: atom_id res chain seq x y z
N MET A 1 6.52 14.98 -10.39
CA MET A 1 5.75 14.43 -11.54
C MET A 1 4.28 14.69 -11.22
N ALA A 2 3.54 15.32 -12.14
CA ALA A 2 2.14 15.65 -11.87
C ALA A 2 1.32 14.38 -11.61
N ILE A 3 0.49 14.41 -10.57
CA ILE A 3 -0.44 13.32 -10.24
C ILE A 3 -1.60 13.38 -11.24
N PRO A 4 -1.92 12.27 -11.92
CA PRO A 4 -3.06 12.23 -12.82
C PRO A 4 -4.38 12.48 -12.07
N SER A 5 -5.39 12.98 -12.77
CA SER A 5 -6.74 13.11 -12.22
C SER A 5 -7.27 11.76 -11.73
N GLU A 6 -8.24 11.80 -10.82
CA GLU A 6 -8.86 10.57 -10.30
C GLU A 6 -9.43 9.71 -11.43
N GLU A 7 -10.10 10.32 -12.39
CA GLU A 7 -10.65 9.61 -13.54
C GLU A 7 -9.55 8.94 -14.40
N ALA A 8 -8.42 9.61 -14.61
CA ALA A 8 -7.30 9.04 -15.35
C ALA A 8 -6.66 7.85 -14.61
N ARG A 9 -6.57 7.92 -13.27
CA ARG A 9 -6.11 6.80 -12.44
C ARG A 9 -7.08 5.62 -12.50
N ALA A 10 -8.37 5.89 -12.31
CA ALA A 10 -9.43 4.88 -12.40
C ALA A 10 -9.45 4.20 -13.78
N GLN A 11 -9.31 4.95 -14.84
CA GLN A 11 -9.25 4.40 -16.21
C GLN A 11 -8.02 3.50 -16.41
N SER A 12 -6.87 3.88 -15.88
CA SER A 12 -5.66 3.05 -15.91
C SER A 12 -5.87 1.70 -15.21
N ILE A 13 -6.51 1.72 -14.04
CA ILE A 13 -6.81 0.51 -13.26
C ILE A 13 -7.84 -0.36 -13.98
N ARG A 14 -8.94 0.21 -14.49
CA ARG A 14 -9.94 -0.53 -15.28
C ARG A 14 -9.32 -1.21 -16.49
N THR A 15 -8.43 -0.51 -17.18
CA THR A 15 -7.72 -1.09 -18.33
C THR A 15 -6.85 -2.28 -17.92
N ALA A 16 -6.12 -2.17 -16.81
CA ALA A 16 -5.29 -3.25 -16.29
C ALA A 16 -6.12 -4.46 -15.84
N LEU A 17 -7.25 -4.23 -15.17
CA LEU A 17 -8.20 -5.29 -14.78
C LEU A 17 -8.76 -6.02 -16.00
N ALA A 18 -9.27 -5.29 -16.99
CA ALA A 18 -9.81 -5.87 -18.22
C ALA A 18 -8.75 -6.65 -19.03
N ALA A 19 -7.49 -6.24 -18.97
CA ALA A 19 -6.38 -6.97 -19.57
C ALA A 19 -6.06 -8.26 -18.79
N ALA A 20 -6.08 -8.20 -17.44
CA ALA A 20 -5.86 -9.37 -16.60
C ALA A 20 -6.94 -10.44 -16.78
N GLU A 21 -8.21 -10.05 -16.84
CA GLU A 21 -9.34 -10.98 -17.00
C GLU A 21 -9.33 -11.77 -18.32
N LYS A 22 -8.65 -11.26 -19.34
CA LYS A 22 -8.46 -11.97 -20.62
C LYS A 22 -7.40 -13.07 -20.56
N ARG A 23 -6.64 -13.13 -19.48
CA ARG A 23 -5.54 -14.09 -19.30
C ARG A 23 -6.09 -15.36 -18.64
N SER A 24 -5.54 -16.50 -19.01
CA SER A 24 -5.89 -17.78 -18.38
C SER A 24 -5.25 -17.96 -16.99
N ASP A 25 -4.18 -17.21 -16.69
CA ASP A 25 -3.36 -17.27 -15.49
C ASP A 25 -3.56 -16.06 -14.56
N VAL A 26 -4.82 -15.63 -14.40
CA VAL A 26 -5.15 -14.48 -13.55
C VAL A 26 -4.75 -14.72 -12.10
N GLU A 27 -3.83 -13.93 -11.61
CA GLU A 27 -3.46 -13.95 -10.20
C GLU A 27 -4.55 -13.30 -9.34
N ARG A 28 -4.96 -13.99 -8.28
CA ARG A 28 -5.89 -13.46 -7.28
C ARG A 28 -5.36 -13.69 -5.89
N VAL A 29 -5.64 -12.72 -5.01
CA VAL A 29 -5.29 -12.82 -3.59
C VAL A 29 -6.55 -12.76 -2.75
N ARG A 30 -6.55 -13.55 -1.68
CA ARG A 30 -7.60 -13.57 -0.68
C ARG A 30 -7.44 -12.41 0.29
N ILE A 31 -8.43 -11.55 0.36
CA ILE A 31 -8.51 -10.41 1.27
C ILE A 31 -9.70 -10.63 2.20
N ALA A 32 -9.48 -10.55 3.52
CA ALA A 32 -10.59 -10.52 4.47
C ALA A 32 -11.37 -9.20 4.29
N TRP A 33 -12.50 -9.26 3.63
CA TRP A 33 -13.33 -8.14 3.24
C TRP A 33 -14.72 -8.25 3.85
N LYS A 34 -15.14 -7.21 4.58
CA LYS A 34 -16.39 -7.26 5.35
C LYS A 34 -16.38 -8.48 6.27
N ASP A 35 -17.42 -9.30 6.22
CA ASP A 35 -17.53 -10.55 7.00
C ASP A 35 -17.24 -11.80 6.14
N THR A 36 -16.70 -11.60 4.94
CA THR A 36 -16.39 -12.66 3.97
C THR A 36 -14.97 -12.52 3.44
N ASP A 37 -14.59 -13.41 2.54
CA ASP A 37 -13.34 -13.34 1.79
C ASP A 37 -13.59 -12.83 0.37
N LEU A 38 -12.85 -11.81 -0.02
CA LEU A 38 -12.78 -11.30 -1.38
C LEU A 38 -11.59 -11.93 -2.11
N MET A 39 -11.83 -12.52 -3.26
CA MET A 39 -10.78 -12.93 -4.20
C MET A 39 -10.47 -11.78 -5.15
N ALA A 40 -9.57 -10.87 -4.72
CA ALA A 40 -9.22 -9.67 -5.47
C ALA A 40 -8.21 -9.98 -6.57
N THR A 41 -8.48 -9.48 -7.79
CA THR A 41 -7.58 -9.62 -8.94
C THR A 41 -6.34 -8.77 -8.73
N VAL A 42 -5.17 -9.37 -8.93
CA VAL A 42 -3.88 -8.68 -8.88
C VAL A 42 -3.52 -8.18 -10.27
N VAL A 43 -3.17 -6.91 -10.33
CA VAL A 43 -2.71 -6.25 -11.55
C VAL A 43 -1.40 -5.51 -11.32
N GLU A 44 -0.65 -5.31 -12.38
CA GLU A 44 0.50 -4.44 -12.39
C GLU A 44 0.13 -3.12 -13.07
N ILE A 45 0.22 -2.03 -12.31
CA ILE A 45 -0.20 -0.70 -12.77
C ILE A 45 0.94 0.32 -12.64
N PRO A 46 0.95 1.40 -13.44
CA PRO A 46 1.93 2.46 -13.30
C PRO A 46 1.92 3.08 -11.89
N LEU A 47 3.08 3.37 -11.33
CA LEU A 47 3.21 4.07 -10.04
C LEU A 47 2.58 5.48 -10.06
N SER A 48 2.39 6.07 -11.25
CA SER A 48 1.65 7.32 -11.41
C SER A 48 0.14 7.14 -11.24
N SER A 49 -0.38 5.93 -11.38
CA SER A 49 -1.82 5.63 -11.22
C SER A 49 -2.21 5.39 -9.77
N VAL A 50 -1.29 5.54 -8.81
CA VAL A 50 -1.60 5.40 -7.40
C VAL A 50 -1.24 6.66 -6.61
N VAL A 51 -2.04 6.92 -5.58
CA VAL A 51 -1.81 7.98 -4.58
C VAL A 51 -1.68 7.36 -3.19
N LEU A 52 -0.83 8.00 -2.38
CA LEU A 52 -0.59 7.57 -1.00
C LEU A 52 -1.77 7.97 -0.11
N ASN A 53 -2.10 7.11 0.83
CA ASN A 53 -3.19 7.33 1.76
C ASN A 53 -2.74 8.23 2.92
N HIS A 54 -3.25 9.46 2.95
CA HIS A 54 -3.01 10.42 4.02
C HIS A 54 -3.62 10.01 5.37
N ARG A 55 -4.64 9.11 5.35
CA ARG A 55 -5.29 8.57 6.56
C ARG A 55 -4.62 7.31 7.07
N SER A 56 -3.51 6.89 6.46
CA SER A 56 -2.79 5.68 6.86
C SER A 56 -2.42 5.71 8.34
N HIS A 57 -2.85 4.68 9.08
CA HIS A 57 -2.55 4.52 10.51
C HIS A 57 -1.05 4.59 10.81
N ARG A 58 -0.21 4.25 9.84
CA ARG A 58 1.25 4.27 10.00
C ARG A 58 1.84 5.66 10.21
N ILE A 59 1.25 6.69 9.62
CA ILE A 59 1.76 8.07 9.66
C ILE A 59 0.79 9.03 10.36
N ARG A 60 -0.37 8.53 10.79
CA ARG A 60 -1.45 9.37 11.30
C ARG A 60 -0.99 10.26 12.45
N ALA A 61 -0.32 9.69 13.46
CA ALA A 61 0.14 10.45 14.62
C ALA A 61 1.18 11.51 14.23
N GLN A 62 2.13 11.17 13.34
CA GLN A 62 3.13 12.12 12.86
C GLN A 62 2.49 13.23 12.01
N LEU A 63 1.53 12.87 11.15
CA LEU A 63 0.82 13.84 10.32
C LEU A 63 0.01 14.80 11.19
N GLU A 64 -0.75 14.29 12.17
CA GLU A 64 -1.56 15.11 13.10
C GLU A 64 -0.72 16.08 13.93
N SER A 65 0.50 15.70 14.27
CA SER A 65 1.47 16.54 14.99
C SER A 65 2.24 17.52 14.10
N SER A 66 2.11 17.38 12.77
CA SER A 66 2.84 18.21 11.81
C SER A 66 2.18 19.57 11.61
N PRO A 67 2.95 20.66 11.50
CA PRO A 67 2.42 21.96 11.07
C PRO A 67 1.74 21.91 9.69
N ARG A 68 2.05 20.89 8.87
CA ARG A 68 1.49 20.69 7.53
C ARG A 68 0.20 19.86 7.52
N ALA A 69 -0.31 19.42 8.69
CA ALA A 69 -1.49 18.56 8.80
C ALA A 69 -2.72 19.13 8.11
N GLU A 70 -3.03 20.41 8.35
CA GLU A 70 -4.20 21.05 7.77
C GLU A 70 -4.09 21.22 6.26
N PHE A 71 -2.90 21.55 5.77
CA PHE A 71 -2.61 21.60 4.34
C PHE A 71 -2.88 20.25 3.66
N VAL A 72 -2.34 19.17 4.21
CA VAL A 72 -2.55 17.81 3.67
C VAL A 72 -4.03 17.40 3.73
N ARG A 73 -4.77 17.77 4.79
CA ARG A 73 -6.21 17.45 4.88
C ARG A 73 -7.04 18.20 3.84
N ARG A 74 -6.67 19.43 3.50
CA ARG A 74 -7.41 20.26 2.53
C ARG A 74 -7.32 19.70 1.11
N ASP A 75 -6.13 19.27 0.70
CA ASP A 75 -5.90 18.72 -0.63
C ASP A 75 -4.87 17.56 -0.57
N PRO A 76 -5.31 16.36 -0.10
CA PRO A 76 -4.41 15.24 0.13
C PRO A 76 -3.81 14.65 -1.15
N PHE A 77 -4.36 15.00 -2.30
CA PHE A 77 -3.94 14.48 -3.61
C PHE A 77 -3.10 15.47 -4.42
N SER A 78 -2.83 16.67 -3.88
CA SER A 78 -1.85 17.58 -4.49
C SER A 78 -0.44 16.98 -4.47
N ASN A 79 0.42 17.40 -5.40
CA ASN A 79 1.81 16.93 -5.43
C ASN A 79 2.52 17.20 -4.10
N GLU A 80 2.33 18.41 -3.56
CA GLU A 80 2.95 18.86 -2.31
C GLU A 80 2.48 18.03 -1.10
N ALA A 81 1.19 17.70 -1.03
CA ALA A 81 0.66 16.85 0.03
C ALA A 81 1.22 15.42 -0.07
N GLN A 82 1.31 14.89 -1.27
CA GLN A 82 1.89 13.57 -1.52
C GLN A 82 3.39 13.51 -1.22
N ASP A 83 4.12 14.62 -1.41
CA ASP A 83 5.52 14.73 -1.01
C ASP A 83 5.65 14.69 0.51
N VAL A 84 4.80 15.44 1.25
CA VAL A 84 4.74 15.40 2.72
C VAL A 84 4.46 13.98 3.23
N ILE A 85 3.46 13.31 2.65
CA ILE A 85 3.12 11.93 3.03
C ILE A 85 4.30 10.99 2.74
N SER A 86 5.01 11.19 1.62
CA SER A 86 6.17 10.40 1.26
C SER A 86 7.32 10.58 2.27
N GLU A 87 7.58 11.82 2.73
CA GLU A 87 8.57 12.11 3.77
C GLU A 87 8.23 11.35 5.06
N LEU A 88 6.98 11.48 5.55
CA LEU A 88 6.55 10.79 6.76
C LEU A 88 6.67 9.26 6.65
N LEU A 89 6.38 8.69 5.48
CA LEU A 89 6.50 7.25 5.25
C LEU A 89 7.95 6.77 5.25
N ARG A 90 8.91 7.60 4.83
CA ARG A 90 10.35 7.30 4.94
C ARG A 90 10.79 7.22 6.40
N ASP A 91 10.25 8.10 7.23
CA ASP A 91 10.62 8.20 8.66
C ASP A 91 10.00 7.10 9.54
N THR A 92 9.19 6.20 8.97
CA THR A 92 8.51 5.14 9.74
C THR A 92 9.41 3.99 10.24
N GLY A 93 10.73 4.13 10.16
CA GLY A 93 11.72 3.11 10.55
C GLY A 93 11.83 1.93 9.56
N ARG A 94 13.03 1.38 9.43
CA ARG A 94 13.35 0.26 8.53
C ARG A 94 13.02 0.52 7.04
N PHE A 95 12.95 1.78 6.63
CA PHE A 95 12.66 2.13 5.23
C PHE A 95 13.78 1.63 4.30
N ASP A 96 15.03 1.82 4.69
CA ASP A 96 16.20 1.40 3.89
C ASP A 96 16.23 -0.12 3.72
N GLU A 97 15.96 -0.89 4.78
CA GLU A 97 15.86 -2.35 4.68
C GLU A 97 14.75 -2.79 3.70
N LEU A 98 13.60 -2.13 3.74
CA LEU A 98 12.51 -2.39 2.80
C LEU A 98 12.92 -2.06 1.37
N ARG A 99 13.55 -0.91 1.14
CA ARG A 99 14.03 -0.49 -0.17
C ARG A 99 15.06 -1.48 -0.73
N ASP A 100 16.03 -1.88 0.08
CA ASP A 100 17.08 -2.82 -0.34
C ASP A 100 16.49 -4.22 -0.64
N ASN A 101 15.54 -4.69 0.16
CA ASN A 101 14.80 -5.92 -0.12
C ASN A 101 14.03 -5.85 -1.44
N LEU A 102 13.34 -4.72 -1.69
CA LEU A 102 12.64 -4.49 -2.97
C LEU A 102 13.58 -4.39 -4.17
N LYS A 103 14.80 -3.89 -3.97
CA LYS A 103 15.83 -3.84 -4.99
C LYS A 103 16.30 -5.24 -5.38
N ASP A 104 16.53 -6.09 -4.39
CA ASP A 104 17.13 -7.42 -4.58
C ASP A 104 16.10 -8.47 -5.03
N ARG A 105 14.92 -8.45 -4.45
CA ARG A 105 13.89 -9.50 -4.65
C ARG A 105 12.65 -9.02 -5.42
N GLY A 106 12.53 -7.73 -5.68
CA GLY A 106 11.32 -7.15 -6.25
C GLY A 106 10.15 -7.15 -5.26
N GLN A 107 8.97 -6.85 -5.78
CA GLN A 107 7.74 -6.86 -4.98
C GLN A 107 7.13 -8.27 -4.94
N LEU A 108 7.25 -8.96 -3.83
CA LEU A 108 6.70 -10.31 -3.64
C LEU A 108 5.18 -10.25 -3.36
N ASP A 109 4.76 -9.49 -2.36
CA ASP A 109 3.35 -9.37 -1.99
C ASP A 109 2.70 -8.19 -2.70
N PRO A 110 1.51 -8.34 -3.31
CA PRO A 110 0.80 -7.21 -3.87
C PRO A 110 0.35 -6.23 -2.78
N GLY A 111 0.22 -4.95 -3.16
CA GLY A 111 -0.49 -3.97 -2.37
C GLY A 111 -2.00 -4.15 -2.48
N VAL A 112 -2.77 -3.31 -1.80
CA VAL A 112 -4.21 -3.18 -1.98
C VAL A 112 -4.53 -1.74 -2.37
N VAL A 113 -5.33 -1.56 -3.39
CA VAL A 113 -5.68 -0.26 -3.96
C VAL A 113 -7.19 -0.17 -4.22
N THR A 114 -7.77 1.01 -4.07
CA THR A 114 -9.14 1.28 -4.52
C THR A 114 -9.20 1.39 -6.05
N HIS A 115 -10.40 1.34 -6.60
CA HIS A 115 -10.62 1.56 -8.04
C HIS A 115 -10.18 2.97 -8.52
N THR A 116 -10.08 3.96 -7.63
CA THR A 116 -9.61 5.33 -7.93
C THR A 116 -8.10 5.54 -7.72
N GLY A 117 -7.37 4.50 -7.32
CA GLY A 117 -5.94 4.53 -7.16
C GLY A 117 -5.43 4.92 -5.76
N LEU A 118 -6.30 5.00 -4.74
CA LEU A 118 -5.86 5.22 -3.37
C LEU A 118 -5.28 3.92 -2.80
N LEU A 119 -4.03 3.95 -2.35
CA LEU A 119 -3.39 2.81 -1.70
C LEU A 119 -3.95 2.59 -0.30
N VAL A 120 -4.61 1.46 -0.09
CA VAL A 120 -5.07 1.02 1.24
C VAL A 120 -3.90 0.51 2.07
N ASN A 121 -3.00 -0.25 1.44
CA ASN A 121 -1.73 -0.63 2.05
C ASN A 121 -0.59 -0.53 1.03
N ALA A 122 0.63 -0.89 1.44
CA ALA A 122 1.84 -0.77 0.63
C ALA A 122 2.29 0.68 0.37
N ASN A 123 1.80 1.66 1.13
CA ASN A 123 2.20 3.06 1.01
C ASN A 123 3.73 3.23 1.07
N THR A 124 4.41 2.68 2.09
CA THR A 124 5.87 2.72 2.23
C THR A 124 6.59 2.00 1.07
N ARG A 125 6.03 0.87 0.58
CA ARG A 125 6.58 0.17 -0.60
C ARG A 125 6.46 1.01 -1.86
N CYS A 126 5.35 1.72 -2.03
CA CYS A 126 5.17 2.63 -3.16
C CYS A 126 6.25 3.72 -3.19
N VAL A 127 6.55 4.33 -2.03
CA VAL A 127 7.62 5.33 -1.91
C VAL A 127 8.98 4.70 -2.25
N ALA A 128 9.30 3.53 -1.71
CA ALA A 128 10.55 2.83 -2.00
C ALA A 128 10.68 2.44 -3.49
N LEU A 129 9.61 1.98 -4.12
CA LEU A 129 9.59 1.66 -5.55
C LEU A 129 9.82 2.93 -6.42
N ARG A 130 9.26 4.08 -6.02
CA ARG A 130 9.50 5.37 -6.69
C ARG A 130 10.98 5.78 -6.59
N GLU A 131 11.61 5.63 -5.42
CA GLU A 131 13.05 5.90 -5.25
C GLU A 131 13.93 4.96 -6.07
N LEU A 132 13.56 3.70 -6.17
CA LEU A 132 14.22 2.73 -7.04
C LEU A 132 13.94 2.95 -8.54
N ARG A 133 13.22 4.02 -8.89
CA ARG A 133 12.82 4.35 -10.28
C ARG A 133 12.10 3.21 -11.00
N LYS A 134 11.40 2.37 -10.25
CA LYS A 134 10.50 1.38 -10.84
C LYS A 134 9.33 2.09 -11.51
N ARG A 135 8.75 1.48 -12.53
CA ARG A 135 7.64 2.08 -13.28
C ARG A 135 6.28 1.62 -12.79
N HIS A 136 6.21 0.42 -12.24
CA HIS A 136 4.95 -0.25 -11.90
C HIS A 136 4.94 -0.73 -10.45
N ILE A 137 3.75 -0.97 -9.96
CA ILE A 137 3.46 -1.59 -8.66
C ILE A 137 2.42 -2.70 -8.86
N ARG A 138 2.61 -3.83 -8.18
CA ARG A 138 1.62 -4.92 -8.14
C ARG A 138 0.62 -4.65 -7.03
N VAL A 139 -0.66 -4.66 -7.37
CA VAL A 139 -1.75 -4.36 -6.45
C VAL A 139 -2.96 -5.25 -6.70
N ALA A 140 -3.65 -5.63 -5.63
CA ALA A 140 -4.99 -6.19 -5.66
C ALA A 140 -6.00 -5.04 -5.62
N VAL A 141 -6.97 -5.06 -6.50
CA VAL A 141 -7.94 -3.97 -6.65
C VAL A 141 -9.21 -4.30 -5.87
N LEU A 142 -9.66 -3.33 -5.07
CA LEU A 142 -10.94 -3.42 -4.34
C LEU A 142 -12.12 -3.16 -5.28
N PRO A 143 -13.31 -3.67 -4.92
CA PRO A 143 -14.55 -3.38 -5.63
C PRO A 143 -14.84 -1.87 -5.71
N GLU A 144 -15.55 -1.46 -6.75
CA GLU A 144 -15.89 -0.03 -6.96
C GLU A 144 -16.85 0.52 -5.90
N ASP A 145 -17.65 -0.33 -5.28
CA ASP A 145 -18.60 -0.01 -4.21
C ASP A 145 -17.98 0.04 -2.81
N ALA A 146 -16.65 -0.09 -2.70
CA ALA A 146 -15.94 -0.02 -1.42
C ALA A 146 -16.13 1.36 -0.78
N THR A 147 -16.73 1.41 0.41
CA THR A 147 -16.92 2.64 1.17
C THR A 147 -15.64 3.03 1.93
N GLU A 148 -15.54 4.31 2.29
CA GLU A 148 -14.40 4.79 3.10
C GLU A 148 -14.24 4.04 4.42
N GLU A 149 -15.34 3.76 5.12
CA GLU A 149 -15.32 3.03 6.38
C GLU A 149 -14.79 1.60 6.22
N GLU A 150 -15.16 0.93 5.13
CA GLU A 150 -14.67 -0.41 4.79
C GLU A 150 -13.19 -0.40 4.46
N ILE A 151 -12.73 0.63 3.76
CA ILE A 151 -11.32 0.83 3.42
C ILE A 151 -10.50 1.04 4.69
N ASP A 152 -10.95 1.90 5.60
CA ASP A 152 -10.27 2.17 6.87
C ASP A 152 -10.20 0.91 7.75
N ARG A 153 -11.29 0.14 7.85
CA ARG A 153 -11.31 -1.15 8.56
C ARG A 153 -10.33 -2.16 7.96
N LEU A 154 -10.27 -2.22 6.64
CA LEU A 154 -9.35 -3.12 5.94
C LEU A 154 -7.90 -2.73 6.21
N GLU A 155 -7.56 -1.43 6.10
CA GLU A 155 -6.21 -0.96 6.40
C GLU A 155 -5.77 -1.35 7.80
N LEU A 156 -6.61 -1.11 8.80
CA LEU A 156 -6.34 -1.48 10.19
C LEU A 156 -6.09 -3.00 10.33
N ARG A 157 -6.94 -3.84 9.74
CA ARG A 157 -6.77 -5.30 9.76
C ARG A 157 -5.45 -5.74 9.12
N LEU A 158 -5.08 -5.15 7.98
CA LEU A 158 -3.85 -5.47 7.27
C LEU A 158 -2.60 -5.03 8.06
N GLN A 159 -2.70 -3.94 8.81
CA GLN A 159 -1.63 -3.46 9.68
C GLN A 159 -1.44 -4.40 10.88
N MET A 160 -2.51 -4.73 11.60
CA MET A 160 -2.47 -5.66 12.73
C MET A 160 -1.90 -7.03 12.33
N LYS A 161 -2.31 -7.59 11.19
CA LYS A 161 -1.78 -8.87 10.69
C LYS A 161 -0.27 -8.85 10.45
N ARG A 162 0.30 -7.69 10.10
CA ARG A 162 1.75 -7.52 9.93
C ARG A 162 2.48 -7.45 11.27
N ASP A 163 1.90 -6.77 12.24
CA ASP A 163 2.48 -6.61 13.57
C ASP A 163 2.53 -7.97 14.27
N PHE A 164 1.46 -8.76 14.22
CA PHE A 164 1.46 -10.14 14.73
C PHE A 164 2.50 -11.04 14.05
N ARG A 165 2.72 -10.93 12.74
CA ARG A 165 3.79 -11.69 12.07
C ARG A 165 5.18 -11.29 12.54
N ARG A 166 5.42 -10.02 12.83
CA ARG A 166 6.70 -9.53 13.35
C ARG A 166 6.99 -10.08 14.75
N ASP A 167 6.02 -10.02 15.64
CA ASP A 167 6.15 -10.53 17.01
C ASP A 167 6.42 -12.04 17.01
N TYR A 168 5.75 -12.79 16.14
CA TYR A 168 5.95 -14.24 16.01
C TYR A 168 7.34 -14.60 15.46
N THR A 169 7.87 -13.84 14.51
CA THR A 169 9.22 -14.05 13.97
C THR A 169 10.27 -13.74 15.02
N PHE A 170 10.11 -12.63 15.76
CA PHE A 170 11.02 -12.23 16.83
C PHE A 170 11.04 -13.26 17.97
N THR A 171 9.89 -13.77 18.36
CA THR A 171 9.77 -14.82 19.41
C THR A 171 10.45 -16.13 18.96
N ASN A 172 10.31 -16.53 17.69
CA ASN A 172 10.96 -17.70 17.15
C ASN A 172 12.49 -17.54 17.02
N GLU A 173 12.98 -16.36 16.67
CA GLU A 173 14.44 -16.07 16.63
C GLU A 173 15.02 -16.15 18.06
N LEU A 174 14.33 -15.65 19.07
CA LEU A 174 14.76 -15.78 20.47
C LEU A 174 14.80 -17.21 20.96
N LEU A 175 13.85 -18.06 20.55
CA LEU A 175 13.82 -19.47 20.92
C LEU A 175 14.91 -20.30 20.25
N HIS A 176 15.40 -19.89 19.08
CA HIS A 176 16.54 -20.52 18.39
C HIS A 176 17.91 -20.07 18.92
N CYS A 177 17.99 -18.96 19.66
CA CYS A 177 19.22 -18.45 20.25
C CYS A 177 19.54 -19.03 21.64
N CYS A 178 18.67 -19.84 22.24
CA CYS A 178 18.93 -20.55 23.50
C CYS A 178 19.20 -22.03 23.21
N PRO A 179 20.47 -22.48 23.13
CA PRO A 179 20.74 -23.92 23.17
C PRO A 179 20.32 -24.44 24.55
N VAL A 180 19.37 -25.36 24.56
CA VAL A 180 19.03 -26.12 25.75
C VAL A 180 20.23 -27.06 26.04
N ASN A 181 20.93 -26.74 27.13
CA ASN A 181 21.91 -27.68 27.74
C ASN A 181 21.15 -28.74 28.52
#